data_fb0f7c957c3edcdef133576276a38f4b
#
_entry.id   fb0f7c957c3edcdef133576276a38f4b
#
_cell.length_a   1.000
_cell.length_b   1.000
_cell.length_c   1.000
_cell.angle_alpha   90.00
_cell.angle_beta   90.00
_cell.angle_gamma   90.00
#
_symmetry.space_group_name_H-M   'P 1'
#
loop_
_entity.id
_entity.type
_entity.pdbx_description
1 polymer ?
#
loop_
_entity_poly.entity_id
_entity_poly.type
_entity_poly.pdbx_seq_one_letter_code
_entity_poly.pdbx_strand_id
1 'polypeptide(L)'
;MQYNIHGDNMPVVICSLDDGESMICEAGAMSWMTPNMEMETKSGGAGKLFGRVFSGESAFQNYYTARNGSGLIAFASNFPGDILAVEVTPEKPVIIQKRAFLACTAGVQSEVYFQKKLGTAIFGGEGFIMQKLSGRGTVFLEIDGGTINYSLKPGQQMLISTGHLAMMEETVTMDIQQIKGVKNVLFGGESLFNTVVTGPGIITLQTMPMTNLIAEIVSRLPGKSS
;
A
#
# COMPACT_ATOMS: atom_id res chain seq x y z
N MET A 1 7.33 3.78 -20.86
CA MET A 1 7.81 2.92 -19.77
C MET A 1 7.39 1.48 -20.03
N GLN A 2 8.29 0.51 -19.89
CA GLN A 2 8.05 -0.93 -19.89
C GLN A 2 8.47 -1.51 -18.54
N TYR A 3 7.87 -2.62 -18.13
CA TYR A 3 8.24 -3.26 -16.88
C TYR A 3 8.19 -4.79 -16.96
N ASN A 4 8.94 -5.44 -16.08
CA ASN A 4 8.87 -6.89 -15.85
C ASN A 4 8.91 -7.15 -14.34
N ILE A 5 8.10 -8.11 -13.89
CA ILE A 5 8.10 -8.59 -12.50
C ILE A 5 8.83 -9.94 -12.48
N HIS A 6 9.83 -10.06 -11.61
CA HIS A 6 10.65 -11.25 -11.44
C HIS A 6 10.59 -11.74 -10.01
N GLY A 7 10.69 -13.06 -9.83
CA GLY A 7 10.64 -13.74 -8.54
C GLY A 7 9.22 -14.14 -8.13
N ASP A 8 9.12 -15.27 -7.41
CA ASP A 8 7.83 -15.84 -7.02
C ASP A 8 7.40 -15.40 -5.61
N ASN A 9 8.30 -15.46 -4.62
CA ASN A 9 7.96 -15.20 -3.22
C ASN A 9 8.57 -13.89 -2.67
N MET A 10 9.58 -13.37 -3.34
CA MET A 10 10.25 -12.10 -3.04
C MET A 10 10.41 -11.35 -4.37
N PRO A 11 9.33 -10.84 -4.94
CA PRO A 11 9.36 -10.28 -6.27
C PRO A 11 10.05 -8.92 -6.32
N VAL A 12 10.50 -8.58 -7.51
CA VAL A 12 11.01 -7.26 -7.86
C VAL A 12 10.38 -6.81 -9.17
N VAL A 13 9.90 -5.59 -9.23
CA VAL A 13 9.53 -4.95 -10.48
C VAL A 13 10.71 -4.15 -11.01
N ILE A 14 11.08 -4.41 -12.27
CA ILE A 14 12.14 -3.69 -12.99
C ILE A 14 11.47 -2.87 -14.09
N CYS A 15 11.63 -1.55 -14.02
CA CYS A 15 11.05 -0.60 -14.94
C CYS A 15 12.14 -0.06 -15.87
N SER A 16 11.90 -0.12 -17.19
CA SER A 16 12.70 0.53 -18.21
C SER A 16 12.00 1.81 -18.63
N LEU A 17 12.67 2.94 -18.49
CA LEU A 17 12.16 4.26 -18.79
C LEU A 17 12.89 4.86 -20.00
N ASP A 18 12.14 5.51 -20.87
CA ASP A 18 12.72 6.33 -21.92
C ASP A 18 13.18 7.68 -21.34
N ASP A 19 14.04 8.41 -22.09
CA ASP A 19 14.57 9.71 -21.66
C ASP A 19 13.42 10.67 -21.28
N GLY A 20 13.51 11.24 -20.08
CA GLY A 20 12.48 12.13 -19.50
C GLY A 20 11.31 11.43 -18.79
N GLU A 21 11.15 10.11 -18.93
CA GLU A 21 10.14 9.38 -18.16
C GLU A 21 10.54 9.28 -16.68
N SER A 22 9.53 9.25 -15.79
CA SER A 22 9.75 9.25 -14.34
C SER A 22 8.89 8.22 -13.62
N MET A 23 9.46 7.64 -12.57
CA MET A 23 8.77 6.87 -11.55
C MET A 23 8.70 7.65 -10.23
N ILE A 24 7.60 7.47 -9.51
CA ILE A 24 7.37 8.04 -8.18
C ILE A 24 7.30 6.89 -7.17
N CYS A 25 7.96 7.03 -6.04
CA CYS A 25 7.87 6.08 -4.93
C CYS A 25 8.00 6.79 -3.58
N GLU A 26 7.72 6.07 -2.49
CA GLU A 26 8.05 6.54 -1.14
C GLU A 26 9.57 6.49 -0.90
N ALA A 27 10.02 7.22 0.12
CA ALA A 27 11.42 7.23 0.52
C ALA A 27 11.87 5.81 0.90
N GLY A 28 12.99 5.36 0.30
CA GLY A 28 13.59 4.05 0.58
C GLY A 28 13.08 2.88 -0.26
N ALA A 29 12.09 3.08 -1.14
CA ALA A 29 11.55 1.99 -1.96
C ALA A 29 12.47 1.56 -3.13
N MET A 30 13.35 2.45 -3.61
CA MET A 30 14.28 2.13 -4.71
C MET A 30 15.33 1.12 -4.25
N SER A 31 15.49 0.03 -5.00
CA SER A 31 16.43 -1.05 -4.70
C SER A 31 17.73 -0.93 -5.49
N TRP A 32 17.66 -0.71 -6.81
CA TRP A 32 18.80 -0.38 -7.67
C TRP A 32 18.34 0.36 -8.92
N MET A 33 19.27 1.06 -9.57
CA MET A 33 18.99 1.81 -10.80
C MET A 33 20.27 2.00 -11.62
N THR A 34 20.12 2.36 -12.89
CA THR A 34 21.26 2.78 -13.74
C THR A 34 21.76 4.17 -13.34
N PRO A 35 23.04 4.48 -13.58
CA PRO A 35 23.64 5.77 -13.15
C PRO A 35 23.01 7.02 -13.78
N ASN A 36 22.29 6.87 -14.90
CA ASN A 36 21.62 7.97 -15.59
C ASN A 36 20.18 8.24 -15.06
N MET A 37 19.78 7.61 -13.96
CA MET A 37 18.56 7.94 -13.25
C MET A 37 18.82 9.06 -12.25
N GLU A 38 18.15 10.20 -12.41
CA GLU A 38 18.23 11.33 -11.49
C GLU A 38 17.12 11.30 -10.48
N MET A 39 17.48 11.43 -9.19
CA MET A 39 16.52 11.50 -8.09
C MET A 39 16.23 12.94 -7.70
N GLU A 40 14.95 13.28 -7.62
CA GLU A 40 14.48 14.55 -7.04
C GLU A 40 13.47 14.24 -5.93
N THR A 41 13.72 14.71 -4.72
CA THR A 41 12.75 14.59 -3.62
C THR A 41 11.84 15.81 -3.63
N LYS A 42 10.55 15.62 -3.87
CA LYS A 42 9.55 16.70 -3.80
C LYS A 42 8.83 16.65 -2.48
N SER A 43 8.97 17.72 -1.70
CA SER A 43 8.07 18.00 -0.59
C SER A 43 6.84 18.72 -1.12
N GLY A 44 5.63 18.31 -0.76
CA GLY A 44 4.46 19.17 -0.94
C GLY A 44 4.72 20.51 -0.23
N GLY A 45 4.55 21.66 -0.93
CA GLY A 45 4.90 22.99 -0.47
C GLY A 45 4.58 23.26 1.00
N ALA A 46 5.32 24.15 1.65
CA ALA A 46 5.36 24.34 3.11
C ALA A 46 3.98 24.42 3.82
N GLY A 47 2.95 24.95 3.16
CA GLY A 47 1.56 25.00 3.70
C GLY A 47 0.81 23.65 3.61
N LYS A 48 1.23 22.73 2.74
CA LYS A 48 0.63 21.39 2.58
C LYS A 48 1.38 20.33 3.42
N LEU A 49 2.62 20.62 3.85
CA LEU A 49 3.45 19.70 4.62
C LEU A 49 2.81 19.36 5.97
N PHE A 50 2.32 20.39 6.69
CA PHE A 50 1.65 20.20 7.97
C PHE A 50 0.36 19.38 7.85
N GLY A 51 -0.44 19.63 6.81
CA GLY A 51 -1.66 18.86 6.54
C GLY A 51 -1.35 17.39 6.21
N ARG A 52 -0.32 17.12 5.40
CA ARG A 52 0.10 15.77 5.00
C ARG A 52 0.67 14.95 6.15
N VAL A 53 1.49 15.55 7.00
CA VAL A 53 2.02 14.87 8.21
C VAL A 53 0.89 14.49 9.17
N PHE A 54 -0.14 15.35 9.31
CA PHE A 54 -1.31 15.04 10.14
C PHE A 54 -2.28 14.04 9.50
N SER A 55 -2.35 13.98 8.17
CA SER A 55 -3.22 13.06 7.43
C SER A 55 -2.56 11.71 7.16
N GLY A 56 -1.30 11.49 7.59
CA GLY A 56 -0.57 10.23 7.34
C GLY A 56 -0.12 10.06 5.89
N GLU A 57 -0.15 11.11 5.07
CA GLU A 57 0.50 11.12 3.77
C GLU A 57 2.02 11.19 3.96
N SER A 58 2.79 10.49 3.12
CA SER A 58 4.23 10.67 3.09
C SER A 58 4.54 12.13 2.77
N ALA A 59 5.30 12.78 3.65
CA ALA A 59 5.69 14.18 3.47
C ALA A 59 6.63 14.35 2.27
N PHE A 60 7.27 13.26 1.83
CA PHE A 60 8.27 13.25 0.77
C PHE A 60 8.01 12.10 -0.20
N GLN A 61 7.98 12.44 -1.48
CA GLN A 61 7.97 11.48 -2.58
C GLN A 61 9.25 11.65 -3.39
N ASN A 62 9.88 10.55 -3.76
CA ASN A 62 11.03 10.54 -4.63
C ASN A 62 10.58 10.32 -6.08
N TYR A 63 11.04 11.22 -6.94
CA TYR A 63 10.91 11.14 -8.39
C TYR A 63 12.24 10.68 -8.96
N TYR A 64 12.21 9.60 -9.72
CA TYR A 64 13.37 9.08 -10.42
C TYR A 64 13.15 9.24 -11.92
N THR A 65 13.94 10.07 -12.58
CA THR A 65 13.79 10.41 -13.99
C THR A 65 14.99 9.93 -14.80
N ALA A 66 14.74 9.23 -15.91
CA ALA A 66 15.81 8.87 -16.85
C ALA A 66 16.30 10.11 -17.59
N ARG A 67 17.63 10.28 -17.68
CA ARG A 67 18.28 11.41 -18.35
C ARG A 67 19.38 10.92 -19.29
N ASN A 68 19.53 11.63 -20.41
CA ASN A 68 20.54 11.33 -21.42
C ASN A 68 20.43 9.91 -21.99
N GLY A 69 19.22 9.44 -22.20
CA GLY A 69 18.88 8.13 -22.73
C GLY A 69 18.03 7.29 -21.81
N SER A 70 17.75 6.06 -22.24
CA SER A 70 16.92 5.12 -21.46
C SER A 70 17.61 4.74 -20.16
N GLY A 71 16.84 4.67 -19.07
CA GLY A 71 17.27 4.27 -17.74
C GLY A 71 16.50 3.06 -17.21
N LEU A 72 17.06 2.39 -16.22
CA LEU A 72 16.45 1.27 -15.52
C LEU A 72 16.36 1.57 -14.04
N ILE A 73 15.22 1.27 -13.42
CA ILE A 73 15.01 1.34 -11.98
C ILE A 73 14.24 0.13 -11.50
N ALA A 74 14.59 -0.37 -10.32
CA ALA A 74 13.97 -1.54 -9.70
C ALA A 74 13.45 -1.25 -8.31
N PHE A 75 12.32 -1.87 -8.00
CA PHE A 75 11.65 -1.82 -6.70
C PHE A 75 11.38 -3.26 -6.25
N ALA A 76 12.13 -3.73 -5.26
CA ALA A 76 11.96 -5.06 -4.70
C ALA A 76 10.96 -5.06 -3.54
N SER A 77 10.23 -6.14 -3.38
CA SER A 77 9.38 -6.36 -2.21
C SER A 77 10.23 -6.46 -0.95
N ASN A 78 9.76 -5.86 0.14
CA ASN A 78 10.41 -5.92 1.44
C ASN A 78 10.06 -7.20 2.21
N PHE A 79 8.95 -7.84 1.85
CA PHE A 79 8.41 -9.03 2.51
C PHE A 79 8.01 -10.09 1.49
N PRO A 80 7.93 -11.37 1.92
CA PRO A 80 7.39 -12.42 1.07
C PRO A 80 5.97 -12.11 0.61
N GLY A 81 5.74 -12.14 -0.69
CA GLY A 81 4.43 -11.79 -1.23
C GLY A 81 4.42 -11.64 -2.75
N ASP A 82 3.51 -10.80 -3.23
CA ASP A 82 3.31 -10.52 -4.65
C ASP A 82 3.56 -9.03 -4.96
N ILE A 83 3.91 -8.72 -6.21
CA ILE A 83 3.80 -7.37 -6.76
C ILE A 83 2.69 -7.37 -7.80
N LEU A 84 1.67 -6.52 -7.59
CA LEU A 84 0.59 -6.31 -8.54
C LEU A 84 0.83 -5.04 -9.36
N ALA A 85 0.74 -5.14 -10.69
CA ALA A 85 0.68 -3.99 -11.56
C ALA A 85 -0.78 -3.64 -11.85
N VAL A 86 -1.20 -2.43 -11.49
CA VAL A 86 -2.58 -1.95 -11.62
C VAL A 86 -2.61 -0.72 -12.52
N GLU A 87 -3.40 -0.80 -13.60
CA GLU A 87 -3.65 0.35 -14.46
C GLU A 87 -4.71 1.27 -13.84
N VAL A 88 -4.36 2.55 -13.70
CA VAL A 88 -5.24 3.61 -13.21
C VAL A 88 -5.60 4.53 -14.37
N THR A 89 -6.90 4.82 -14.52
CA THR A 89 -7.41 5.81 -15.47
C THR A 89 -8.35 6.77 -14.74
N PRO A 90 -8.68 7.94 -15.34
CA PRO A 90 -9.64 8.87 -14.73
C PRO A 90 -11.01 8.22 -14.42
N GLU A 91 -11.41 7.24 -15.24
CA GLU A 91 -12.67 6.51 -15.11
C GLU A 91 -12.58 5.31 -14.15
N LYS A 92 -11.36 4.89 -13.83
CA LYS A 92 -11.10 3.71 -12.99
C LYS A 92 -10.02 3.99 -11.96
N PRO A 93 -10.30 4.87 -10.98
CA PRO A 93 -9.44 5.03 -9.81
C PRO A 93 -9.50 3.78 -8.91
N VAL A 94 -8.48 3.59 -8.09
CA VAL A 94 -8.42 2.47 -7.14
C VAL A 94 -8.13 2.99 -5.74
N ILE A 95 -8.64 2.28 -4.74
CA ILE A 95 -8.39 2.58 -3.33
C ILE A 95 -7.52 1.47 -2.77
N ILE A 96 -6.36 1.85 -2.23
CA ILE A 96 -5.36 0.91 -1.73
C ILE A 96 -5.05 1.17 -0.25
N GLN A 97 -4.62 0.15 0.46
CA GLN A 97 -3.97 0.36 1.74
C GLN A 97 -2.64 1.10 1.51
N LYS A 98 -2.37 2.15 2.32
CA LYS A 98 -1.16 2.96 2.17
C LYS A 98 0.12 2.12 2.07
N ARG A 99 0.25 1.09 2.91
CA ARG A 99 1.42 0.21 2.93
C ARG A 99 1.59 -0.67 1.70
N ALA A 100 0.53 -0.87 0.92
CA ALA A 100 0.60 -1.61 -0.33
C ALA A 100 1.22 -0.79 -1.47
N PHE A 101 1.36 0.53 -1.33
CA PHE A 101 1.97 1.36 -2.37
C PHE A 101 3.47 1.10 -2.45
N LEU A 102 3.98 0.72 -3.62
CA LEU A 102 5.40 0.51 -3.89
C LEU A 102 5.96 1.63 -4.80
N ALA A 103 5.40 1.77 -5.99
CA ALA A 103 5.80 2.80 -6.95
C ALA A 103 4.68 3.07 -7.97
N CYS A 104 4.76 4.20 -8.67
CA CYS A 104 3.87 4.50 -9.79
C CYS A 104 4.54 5.38 -10.84
N THR A 105 3.94 5.44 -12.03
CA THR A 105 4.29 6.41 -13.06
C THR A 105 3.85 7.82 -12.68
N ALA A 106 4.51 8.86 -13.22
CA ALA A 106 4.31 10.27 -12.84
C ALA A 106 2.89 10.82 -13.09
N GLY A 107 2.07 10.14 -13.90
CA GLY A 107 0.67 10.54 -14.18
C GLY A 107 -0.34 10.14 -13.11
N VAL A 108 0.08 9.38 -12.07
CA VAL A 108 -0.77 8.97 -10.97
C VAL A 108 -0.70 9.96 -9.82
N GLN A 109 -1.85 10.23 -9.23
CA GLN A 109 -2.01 11.10 -8.06
C GLN A 109 -2.56 10.28 -6.89
N SER A 110 -2.12 10.60 -5.67
CA SER A 110 -2.57 9.95 -4.44
C SER A 110 -3.20 10.97 -3.51
N GLU A 111 -4.33 10.60 -2.91
CA GLU A 111 -4.99 11.34 -1.82
C GLU A 111 -5.47 10.38 -0.73
N VAL A 112 -5.56 10.87 0.52
CA VAL A 112 -6.12 10.07 1.61
C VAL A 112 -7.62 9.88 1.37
N TYR A 113 -8.05 8.63 1.26
CA TYR A 113 -9.47 8.25 1.14
C TYR A 113 -10.11 8.02 2.51
N PHE A 114 -9.39 7.31 3.39
CA PHE A 114 -9.88 6.97 4.71
C PHE A 114 -8.72 6.86 5.70
N GLN A 115 -8.91 7.39 6.91
CA GLN A 115 -7.93 7.23 8.00
C GLN A 115 -8.63 7.00 9.33
N LYS A 116 -8.18 5.99 10.07
CA LYS A 116 -8.66 5.71 11.44
C LYS A 116 -7.49 5.29 12.33
N LYS A 117 -7.33 5.98 13.45
CA LYS A 117 -6.34 5.59 14.47
C LYS A 117 -6.88 4.37 15.22
N LEU A 118 -6.26 3.22 15.04
CA LEU A 118 -6.67 1.92 15.60
C LEU A 118 -5.75 1.45 16.75
N GLY A 119 -5.09 2.38 17.42
CA GLY A 119 -4.06 2.10 18.43
C GLY A 119 -2.66 1.94 17.79
N THR A 120 -1.64 2.24 18.58
CA THR A 120 -0.24 2.27 18.11
C THR A 120 0.35 0.87 17.86
N ALA A 121 -0.22 -0.16 18.49
CA ALA A 121 0.33 -1.52 18.47
C ALA A 121 0.09 -2.27 17.14
N ILE A 122 -0.98 -1.93 16.39
CA ILE A 122 -1.41 -2.71 15.21
C ILE A 122 -0.91 -2.09 13.90
N PHE A 123 -1.05 -0.77 13.74
CA PHE A 123 -0.72 -0.07 12.48
C PHE A 123 0.34 1.02 12.66
N GLY A 124 1.06 1.00 13.80
CA GLY A 124 1.98 2.08 14.16
C GLY A 124 1.23 3.37 14.55
N GLY A 125 1.95 4.46 14.72
CA GLY A 125 1.39 5.74 15.14
C GLY A 125 0.42 6.40 14.14
N GLU A 126 0.50 6.03 12.86
CA GLU A 126 -0.33 6.60 11.78
C GLU A 126 -1.75 6.02 11.74
N GLY A 127 -1.95 4.79 12.22
CA GLY A 127 -3.21 4.06 12.13
C GLY A 127 -3.42 3.36 10.78
N PHE A 128 -4.66 2.94 10.52
CA PHE A 128 -5.05 2.34 9.25
C PHE A 128 -5.42 3.44 8.26
N ILE A 129 -4.77 3.46 7.11
CA ILE A 129 -4.93 4.48 6.07
C ILE A 129 -5.20 3.79 4.73
N MET A 130 -6.26 4.24 4.06
CA MET A 130 -6.53 3.93 2.66
C MET A 130 -6.30 5.18 1.82
N GLN A 131 -5.66 5.01 0.67
CA GLN A 131 -5.37 6.06 -0.30
C GLN A 131 -6.14 5.79 -1.59
N LYS A 132 -6.71 6.84 -2.17
CA LYS A 132 -7.27 6.80 -3.52
C LYS A 132 -6.18 7.20 -4.50
N LEU A 133 -5.95 6.35 -5.48
CA LEU A 133 -5.05 6.59 -6.61
C LEU A 133 -5.89 6.90 -7.84
N SER A 134 -5.60 8.03 -8.48
CA SER A 134 -6.33 8.56 -9.62
C SER A 134 -5.37 9.11 -10.68
N GLY A 135 -5.90 9.61 -11.82
CA GLY A 135 -5.10 10.08 -12.94
C GLY A 135 -4.91 9.01 -14.00
N ARG A 136 -3.73 8.93 -14.62
CA ARG A 136 -3.45 7.96 -15.69
C ARG A 136 -2.04 7.39 -15.53
N GLY A 137 -1.94 6.07 -15.43
CA GLY A 137 -0.65 5.39 -15.36
C GLY A 137 -0.72 4.02 -14.71
N THR A 138 0.45 3.44 -14.47
CA THR A 138 0.60 2.14 -13.81
C THR A 138 1.05 2.36 -12.36
N VAL A 139 0.41 1.65 -11.46
CA VAL A 139 0.79 1.57 -10.03
C VAL A 139 1.28 0.16 -9.74
N PHE A 140 2.36 0.05 -9.00
CA PHE A 140 2.87 -1.20 -8.47
C PHE A 140 2.55 -1.27 -6.98
N LEU A 141 1.89 -2.36 -6.59
CA LEU A 141 1.49 -2.63 -5.22
C LEU A 141 2.28 -3.81 -4.67
N GLU A 142 2.86 -3.64 -3.49
CA GLU A 142 3.42 -4.72 -2.69
C GLU A 142 2.30 -5.37 -1.87
N ILE A 143 2.11 -6.68 -2.01
CA ILE A 143 1.08 -7.47 -1.34
C ILE A 143 1.76 -8.44 -0.39
N ASP A 144 1.39 -8.42 0.86
CA ASP A 144 1.95 -9.29 1.90
C ASP A 144 1.39 -10.71 1.79
N GLY A 145 2.21 -11.69 1.40
CA GLY A 145 1.79 -13.07 1.11
C GLY A 145 1.07 -13.17 -0.23
N GLY A 146 0.10 -14.05 -0.33
CA GLY A 146 -0.65 -14.29 -1.57
C GLY A 146 -1.84 -13.33 -1.75
N THR A 147 -2.26 -13.18 -2.99
CA THR A 147 -3.36 -12.32 -3.44
C THR A 147 -4.66 -13.11 -3.63
N ILE A 148 -5.77 -12.64 -3.08
CA ILE A 148 -7.12 -13.19 -3.32
C ILE A 148 -8.08 -12.07 -3.69
N ASN A 149 -8.84 -12.25 -4.77
CA ASN A 149 -9.84 -11.30 -5.25
C ASN A 149 -11.26 -11.81 -5.00
N TYR A 150 -12.15 -10.93 -4.54
CA TYR A 150 -13.59 -11.18 -4.43
C TYR A 150 -14.37 -10.11 -5.20
N SER A 151 -15.35 -10.55 -5.99
CA SER A 151 -16.33 -9.68 -6.61
C SER A 151 -17.60 -9.66 -5.75
N LEU A 152 -17.92 -8.51 -5.19
CA LEU A 152 -19.08 -8.29 -4.35
C LEU A 152 -20.25 -7.78 -5.18
N LYS A 153 -21.43 -8.38 -5.00
CA LYS A 153 -22.69 -7.90 -5.60
C LYS A 153 -23.18 -6.63 -4.89
N PRO A 154 -24.10 -5.84 -5.50
CA PRO A 154 -24.72 -4.72 -4.82
C PRO A 154 -25.31 -5.11 -3.47
N GLY A 155 -24.92 -4.40 -2.41
CA GLY A 155 -25.32 -4.65 -1.03
C GLY A 155 -24.71 -5.88 -0.35
N GLN A 156 -23.93 -6.68 -1.08
CA GLN A 156 -23.21 -7.80 -0.48
C GLN A 156 -22.12 -7.28 0.44
N GLN A 157 -22.05 -7.82 1.64
CA GLN A 157 -21.06 -7.44 2.63
C GLN A 157 -20.06 -8.56 2.89
N MET A 158 -18.83 -8.18 3.21
CA MET A 158 -17.80 -9.07 3.73
C MET A 158 -17.12 -8.43 4.94
N LEU A 159 -16.93 -9.22 5.98
CA LEU A 159 -16.20 -8.82 7.18
C LEU A 159 -14.75 -9.31 7.06
N ILE A 160 -13.81 -8.40 7.17
CA ILE A 160 -12.39 -8.65 6.93
C ILE A 160 -11.60 -8.19 8.16
N SER A 161 -10.69 -9.02 8.67
CA SER A 161 -9.68 -8.54 9.62
C SER A 161 -8.88 -7.42 8.95
N THR A 162 -8.86 -6.24 9.56
CA THR A 162 -8.54 -4.95 8.89
C THR A 162 -7.23 -4.97 8.09
N GLY A 163 -6.19 -5.67 8.55
CA GLY A 163 -4.90 -5.75 7.85
C GLY A 163 -4.94 -6.50 6.52
N HIS A 164 -5.96 -7.34 6.28
CA HIS A 164 -6.05 -8.14 5.06
C HIS A 164 -6.59 -7.40 3.83
N LEU A 165 -7.23 -6.25 3.99
CA LEU A 165 -7.70 -5.46 2.84
C LEU A 165 -6.54 -4.69 2.23
N ALA A 166 -6.09 -5.09 1.03
CA ALA A 166 -5.00 -4.44 0.31
C ALA A 166 -5.50 -3.40 -0.71
N MET A 167 -6.56 -3.72 -1.46
CA MET A 167 -7.12 -2.84 -2.49
C MET A 167 -8.63 -3.05 -2.62
N MET A 168 -9.33 -2.01 -3.07
CA MET A 168 -10.73 -2.08 -3.48
C MET A 168 -11.04 -1.11 -4.61
N GLU A 169 -12.06 -1.42 -5.42
CA GLU A 169 -12.61 -0.48 -6.40
C GLU A 169 -13.36 0.66 -5.69
N GLU A 170 -13.45 1.83 -6.32
CA GLU A 170 -14.12 3.02 -5.77
C GLU A 170 -15.62 2.81 -5.51
N THR A 171 -16.25 1.87 -6.20
CA THR A 171 -17.65 1.50 -6.00
C THR A 171 -17.93 0.72 -4.70
N VAL A 172 -16.87 0.17 -4.08
CA VAL A 172 -16.96 -0.51 -2.79
C VAL A 172 -16.88 0.50 -1.67
N THR A 173 -17.80 0.41 -0.72
CA THR A 173 -17.75 1.21 0.51
C THR A 173 -17.15 0.41 1.66
N MET A 174 -16.54 1.09 2.63
CA MET A 174 -15.95 0.44 3.81
C MET A 174 -16.27 1.18 5.11
N ASP A 175 -16.35 0.42 6.19
CA ASP A 175 -16.39 0.92 7.57
C ASP A 175 -15.54 0.03 8.48
N ILE A 176 -14.99 0.59 9.56
CA ILE A 176 -14.21 -0.16 10.54
C ILE A 176 -15.01 -0.29 11.84
N GLN A 177 -15.25 -1.52 12.23
CA GLN A 177 -15.96 -1.87 13.44
C GLN A 177 -15.00 -2.46 14.48
N GLN A 178 -15.15 -2.01 15.72
CA GLN A 178 -14.45 -2.60 16.85
C GLN A 178 -15.17 -3.88 17.29
N ILE A 179 -14.43 -4.98 17.47
CA ILE A 179 -14.96 -6.22 18.00
C ILE A 179 -15.36 -6.00 19.46
N LYS A 180 -16.63 -6.22 19.78
CA LYS A 180 -17.17 -6.11 21.14
C LYS A 180 -16.84 -7.36 21.95
N GLY A 181 -16.28 -7.17 23.14
CA GLY A 181 -16.05 -8.22 24.13
C GLY A 181 -14.58 -8.47 24.43
N VAL A 182 -14.15 -8.07 25.63
CA VAL A 182 -12.76 -8.23 26.11
C VAL A 182 -12.32 -9.71 26.08
N LYS A 183 -13.22 -10.66 26.28
CA LYS A 183 -12.90 -12.10 26.22
C LYS A 183 -12.54 -12.54 24.80
N ASN A 184 -13.22 -12.06 23.77
CA ASN A 184 -12.95 -12.41 22.38
C ASN A 184 -11.57 -11.90 21.91
N VAL A 185 -11.17 -10.74 22.40
CA VAL A 185 -9.88 -10.12 22.08
C VAL A 185 -8.73 -10.79 22.85
N LEU A 186 -8.91 -11.05 24.16
CA LEU A 186 -7.86 -11.60 25.00
C LEU A 186 -7.64 -13.12 24.83
N PHE A 187 -8.68 -13.85 24.47
CA PHE A 187 -8.64 -15.32 24.40
C PHE A 187 -8.94 -15.88 22.99
N GLY A 188 -9.50 -15.07 22.08
CA GLY A 188 -9.81 -15.48 20.72
C GLY A 188 -8.71 -15.31 19.70
N GLY A 189 -7.64 -14.55 20.02
CA GLY A 189 -6.55 -14.25 19.07
C GLY A 189 -6.98 -13.40 17.87
N GLU A 190 -8.23 -12.89 17.87
CA GLU A 190 -8.78 -12.10 16.78
C GLU A 190 -8.25 -10.66 16.81
N SER A 191 -8.18 -10.02 15.65
CA SER A 191 -7.83 -8.61 15.58
C SER A 191 -8.87 -7.75 16.30
N LEU A 192 -8.43 -6.67 16.95
CA LEU A 192 -9.31 -5.73 17.66
C LEU A 192 -10.34 -5.04 16.75
N PHE A 193 -10.10 -5.02 15.44
CA PHE A 193 -10.89 -4.28 14.47
C PHE A 193 -11.11 -5.08 13.21
N ASN A 194 -12.34 -5.05 12.73
CA ASN A 194 -12.73 -5.59 11.45
C ASN A 194 -13.16 -4.48 10.50
N THR A 195 -12.83 -4.64 9.23
CA THR A 195 -13.33 -3.82 8.13
C THR A 195 -14.55 -4.51 7.53
N VAL A 196 -15.68 -3.81 7.49
CA VAL A 196 -16.87 -4.23 6.73
C VAL A 196 -16.78 -3.56 5.38
N VAL A 197 -16.70 -4.33 4.32
CA VAL A 197 -16.78 -3.83 2.94
C VAL A 197 -18.14 -4.18 2.35
N THR A 198 -18.70 -3.26 1.56
CA THR A 198 -20.01 -3.43 0.92
C THR A 198 -19.89 -3.13 -0.57
N GLY A 199 -20.24 -4.10 -1.42
CA GLY A 199 -20.27 -3.97 -2.86
C GLY A 199 -21.39 -3.05 -3.39
N PRO A 200 -21.37 -2.75 -4.69
CA PRO A 200 -20.75 -3.57 -5.73
C PRO A 200 -19.27 -3.25 -5.96
N GLY A 201 -18.49 -4.25 -6.44
CA GLY A 201 -17.14 -4.06 -6.91
C GLY A 201 -16.17 -5.16 -6.47
N ILE A 202 -14.92 -5.02 -6.88
CA ILE A 202 -13.85 -5.97 -6.58
C ILE A 202 -13.05 -5.48 -5.38
N ILE A 203 -12.74 -6.41 -4.48
CA ILE A 203 -11.77 -6.22 -3.40
C ILE A 203 -10.61 -7.19 -3.58
N THR A 204 -9.42 -6.75 -3.22
CA THR A 204 -8.19 -7.55 -3.21
C THR A 204 -7.71 -7.70 -1.77
N LEU A 205 -7.55 -8.94 -1.35
CA LEU A 205 -7.06 -9.30 -0.03
C LEU A 205 -5.64 -9.86 -0.11
N GLN A 206 -4.86 -9.61 0.93
CA GLN A 206 -3.55 -10.19 1.18
C GLN A 206 -3.63 -11.24 2.28
N THR A 207 -2.88 -12.36 2.13
CA THR A 207 -3.03 -13.52 3.02
C THR A 207 -2.20 -13.42 4.30
N MET A 208 -1.12 -12.63 4.30
CA MET A 208 -0.22 -12.52 5.46
C MET A 208 0.16 -11.06 5.74
N PRO A 209 -0.76 -10.23 6.28
CA PRO A 209 -0.43 -8.85 6.61
C PRO A 209 0.83 -8.76 7.48
N MET A 210 1.75 -7.86 7.15
CA MET A 210 3.00 -7.66 7.88
C MET A 210 2.78 -7.43 9.38
N THR A 211 1.69 -6.76 9.75
CA THR A 211 1.31 -6.56 11.15
C THR A 211 1.15 -7.87 11.92
N ASN A 212 0.59 -8.90 11.28
CA ASN A 212 0.41 -10.22 11.87
C ASN A 212 1.76 -10.94 12.00
N LEU A 213 2.61 -10.86 10.97
CA LEU A 213 3.95 -11.43 11.01
C LEU A 213 4.81 -10.82 12.12
N ILE A 214 4.79 -9.49 12.25
CA ILE A 214 5.51 -8.77 13.31
C ILE A 214 4.98 -9.20 14.68
N ALA A 215 3.66 -9.26 14.87
CA ALA A 215 3.05 -9.69 16.11
C ALA A 215 3.49 -11.11 16.51
N GLU A 216 3.52 -12.03 15.55
CA GLU A 216 3.97 -13.41 15.75
C GLU A 216 5.46 -13.48 16.14
N ILE A 217 6.33 -12.73 15.47
CA ILE A 217 7.75 -12.65 15.79
C ILE A 217 7.94 -12.09 17.20
N VAL A 218 7.30 -10.95 17.51
CA VAL A 218 7.42 -10.30 18.83
C VAL A 218 6.94 -11.21 19.96
N SER A 219 5.87 -11.99 19.73
CA SER A 219 5.34 -12.93 20.75
C SER A 219 6.33 -14.04 21.14
N ARG A 220 7.29 -14.35 20.25
CA ARG A 220 8.33 -15.40 20.47
C ARG A 220 9.66 -14.86 20.95
N LEU A 221 9.84 -13.54 20.98
CA LEU A 221 11.07 -12.96 21.54
C LEU A 221 11.07 -13.10 23.06
N PRO A 222 12.22 -13.41 23.67
CA PRO A 222 12.35 -13.41 25.13
C PRO A 222 11.95 -12.02 25.65
N GLY A 223 10.99 -11.97 26.58
CA GLY A 223 10.61 -10.72 27.23
C GLY A 223 11.87 -10.07 27.82
N LYS A 224 12.08 -8.78 27.59
CA LYS A 224 13.08 -8.03 28.35
C LYS A 224 12.66 -8.15 29.82
N SER A 225 13.41 -8.95 30.61
CA SER A 225 13.33 -8.86 32.05
C SER A 225 13.74 -7.45 32.46
N SER A 226 12.76 -6.66 32.86
CA SER A 226 12.96 -5.36 33.52
C SER A 226 13.57 -5.58 34.91
#